data_fb7a3f7c0ac43b97e6f1db472b4eee5b
#
_entry.id   fb7a3f7c0ac43b97e6f1db472b4eee5b
#
_cell.length_a   1.000
_cell.length_b   1.000
_cell.length_c   1.000
_cell.angle_alpha   90.00
_cell.angle_beta   90.00
_cell.angle_gamma   90.00
#
_symmetry.space_group_name_H-M   'P 1'
#
loop_
_entity.id
_entity.type
_entity.pdbx_description
1 polymer ?
#
loop_
_entity_poly.entity_id
_entity_poly.type
_entity_poly.pdbx_seq_one_letter_code
_entity_poly.pdbx_strand_id
1 'polypeptide(L)'
;FLTNEEILGISKILLESRAYNKDELEGMIDKLLLQATPSARMNIKEMILNEKFHYIPLKHNKPLLNAIWELSECIHNKNVITFDYERQDHKITHRTVKPLAIMFSEYYFYLIAWFADDSKDYPAVFRVDRISNVRCHEDRFKIPYSERFEEGEFRKRVQFMYSGPLKTIKFEFSGPSLEAILDRIPTAEIVAQEGNKTTIKA
;
A
#
# COMPACT_ATOMS: atom_id res chain seq x y z
N PHE A 1 -20.61 6.42 13.88
CA PHE A 1 -20.84 4.98 13.62
C PHE A 1 -20.96 4.80 12.11
N LEU A 2 -20.42 3.67 11.60
CA LEU A 2 -20.52 3.31 10.18
C LEU A 2 -21.97 2.87 9.85
N THR A 3 -22.42 3.16 8.62
CA THR A 3 -23.68 2.63 8.10
C THR A 3 -23.52 1.16 7.69
N ASN A 4 -24.63 0.47 7.45
CA ASN A 4 -24.58 -0.94 7.02
C ASN A 4 -23.90 -1.11 5.66
N GLU A 5 -24.12 -0.15 4.74
CA GLU A 5 -23.52 -0.10 3.41
C GLU A 5 -22.01 0.10 3.50
N GLU A 6 -21.55 0.99 4.39
CA GLU A 6 -20.13 1.23 4.65
C GLU A 6 -19.47 -0.02 5.24
N ILE A 7 -20.09 -0.68 6.22
CA ILE A 7 -19.58 -1.92 6.81
C ILE A 7 -19.44 -3.01 5.73
N LEU A 8 -20.45 -3.18 4.90
CA LEU A 8 -20.41 -4.16 3.80
C LEU A 8 -19.31 -3.80 2.80
N GLY A 9 -19.25 -2.55 2.33
CA GLY A 9 -18.23 -2.10 1.38
C GLY A 9 -16.81 -2.28 1.89
N ILE A 10 -16.53 -1.88 3.12
CA ILE A 10 -15.22 -2.06 3.76
C ILE A 10 -14.87 -3.55 3.89
N SER A 11 -15.84 -4.39 4.30
CA SER A 11 -15.64 -5.83 4.42
C SER A 11 -15.27 -6.49 3.09
N LYS A 12 -15.93 -6.09 1.98
CA LYS A 12 -15.62 -6.54 0.62
C LYS A 12 -14.19 -6.16 0.21
N ILE A 13 -13.80 -4.90 0.43
CA ILE A 13 -12.44 -4.42 0.13
C ILE A 13 -11.39 -5.18 0.94
N LEU A 14 -11.63 -5.41 2.24
CA LEU A 14 -10.72 -6.16 3.10
C LEU A 14 -10.52 -7.60 2.61
N LEU A 15 -11.60 -8.29 2.24
CA LEU A 15 -11.57 -9.64 1.71
C LEU A 15 -10.79 -9.72 0.39
N GLU A 16 -11.07 -8.82 -0.56
CA GLU A 16 -10.39 -8.77 -1.86
C GLU A 16 -8.92 -8.32 -1.76
N SER A 17 -8.58 -7.50 -0.78
CA SER A 17 -7.20 -7.00 -0.62
C SER A 17 -6.19 -8.11 -0.37
N ARG A 18 -6.59 -9.19 0.28
CA ARG A 18 -5.72 -10.29 0.72
C ARG A 18 -4.51 -9.85 1.55
N ALA A 19 -4.52 -8.62 2.02
CA ALA A 19 -3.39 -7.97 2.67
C ALA A 19 -3.03 -8.57 4.04
N TYR A 20 -3.99 -9.17 4.70
CA TYR A 20 -3.88 -9.65 6.07
C TYR A 20 -3.90 -11.17 6.15
N ASN A 21 -3.31 -11.73 7.20
CA ASN A 21 -3.52 -13.13 7.52
C ASN A 21 -4.99 -13.37 7.95
N LYS A 22 -5.38 -14.62 8.06
CA LYS A 22 -6.77 -14.97 8.33
C LYS A 22 -7.27 -14.44 9.68
N ASP A 23 -6.44 -14.53 10.71
CA ASP A 23 -6.82 -14.14 12.07
C ASP A 23 -7.02 -12.62 12.19
N GLU A 24 -6.12 -11.83 11.62
CA GLU A 24 -6.25 -10.37 11.58
C GLU A 24 -7.48 -9.94 10.79
N LEU A 25 -7.70 -10.54 9.61
CA LEU A 25 -8.86 -10.24 8.77
C LEU A 25 -10.17 -10.55 9.49
N GLU A 26 -10.29 -11.75 10.07
CA GLU A 26 -11.49 -12.15 10.78
C GLU A 26 -11.77 -11.26 11.99
N GLY A 27 -10.72 -10.94 12.75
CA GLY A 27 -10.83 -10.02 13.88
C GLY A 27 -11.28 -8.60 13.47
N MET A 28 -10.82 -8.08 12.33
CA MET A 28 -11.27 -6.78 11.81
C MET A 28 -12.72 -6.82 11.35
N ILE A 29 -13.10 -7.83 10.55
CA ILE A 29 -14.47 -7.98 10.06
C ILE A 29 -15.44 -8.14 11.23
N ASP A 30 -15.12 -8.96 12.23
CA ASP A 30 -15.98 -9.15 13.39
C ASP A 30 -16.18 -7.86 14.18
N LYS A 31 -15.13 -7.02 14.35
CA LYS A 31 -15.24 -5.71 14.98
C LYS A 31 -16.08 -4.72 14.15
N LEU A 32 -15.96 -4.73 12.82
CA LEU A 32 -16.81 -3.92 11.94
C LEU A 32 -18.28 -4.32 12.08
N LEU A 33 -18.55 -5.62 12.06
CA LEU A 33 -19.92 -6.16 12.21
C LEU A 33 -20.55 -5.81 13.55
N LEU A 34 -19.77 -5.63 14.62
CA LEU A 34 -20.29 -5.21 15.92
C LEU A 34 -20.89 -3.79 15.90
N GLN A 35 -20.54 -2.95 14.92
CA GLN A 35 -21.10 -1.61 14.78
C GLN A 35 -22.51 -1.63 14.15
N ALA A 36 -22.88 -2.71 13.46
CA ALA A 36 -24.19 -2.88 12.87
C ALA A 36 -25.25 -3.34 13.91
N THR A 37 -26.52 -3.05 13.64
CA THR A 37 -27.62 -3.63 14.43
C THR A 37 -27.63 -5.16 14.33
N PRO A 38 -28.20 -5.90 15.31
CA PRO A 38 -28.18 -7.36 15.29
C PRO A 38 -28.75 -7.95 13.99
N SER A 39 -29.87 -7.41 13.46
CA SER A 39 -30.48 -7.87 12.22
C SER A 39 -29.60 -7.60 11.01
N ALA A 40 -29.07 -6.37 10.85
CA ALA A 40 -28.18 -6.02 9.75
C ALA A 40 -26.86 -6.81 9.79
N ARG A 41 -26.34 -7.09 10.99
CA ARG A 41 -25.14 -7.93 11.19
C ARG A 41 -25.33 -9.33 10.62
N MET A 42 -26.47 -9.96 10.85
CA MET A 42 -26.77 -11.28 10.29
C MET A 42 -26.78 -11.23 8.77
N ASN A 43 -27.49 -10.26 8.19
CA ASN A 43 -27.57 -10.10 6.74
C ASN A 43 -26.20 -9.86 6.10
N ILE A 44 -25.37 -8.98 6.69
CA ILE A 44 -24.02 -8.71 6.16
C ILE A 44 -23.15 -9.96 6.26
N LYS A 45 -23.23 -10.72 7.37
CA LYS A 45 -22.50 -12.00 7.51
C LYS A 45 -22.84 -12.97 6.40
N GLU A 46 -24.12 -13.10 6.05
CA GLU A 46 -24.56 -13.97 4.96
C GLU A 46 -24.03 -13.49 3.61
N MET A 47 -24.05 -12.16 3.37
CA MET A 47 -23.57 -11.55 2.11
C MET A 47 -22.07 -11.76 1.86
N ILE A 48 -21.25 -11.90 2.92
CA ILE A 48 -19.80 -12.09 2.82
C ILE A 48 -19.34 -13.51 3.14
N LEU A 49 -20.27 -14.41 3.46
CA LEU A 49 -19.95 -15.75 4.01
C LEU A 49 -19.06 -16.56 3.04
N ASN A 50 -19.41 -16.58 1.76
CA ASN A 50 -18.69 -17.34 0.75
C ASN A 50 -17.27 -16.86 0.57
N GLU A 51 -17.09 -15.53 0.45
CA GLU A 51 -15.78 -14.91 0.29
C GLU A 51 -14.89 -15.11 1.53
N LYS A 52 -15.47 -14.97 2.72
CA LYS A 52 -14.77 -15.23 3.98
C LYS A 52 -14.33 -16.70 4.09
N PHE A 53 -15.20 -17.64 3.70
CA PHE A 53 -14.89 -19.08 3.73
C PHE A 53 -13.74 -19.44 2.78
N HIS A 54 -13.74 -18.87 1.58
CA HIS A 54 -12.72 -19.11 0.56
C HIS A 54 -11.54 -18.14 0.60
N TYR A 55 -11.41 -17.35 1.67
CA TYR A 55 -10.32 -16.41 1.81
C TYR A 55 -8.97 -17.13 1.82
N ILE A 56 -8.08 -16.73 0.92
CA ILE A 56 -6.71 -17.25 0.81
C ILE A 56 -5.75 -16.11 1.12
N PRO A 57 -5.08 -16.10 2.29
CA PRO A 57 -4.09 -15.10 2.62
C PRO A 57 -2.86 -15.19 1.70
N LEU A 58 -2.03 -14.16 1.72
CA LEU A 58 -0.74 -14.20 1.02
C LEU A 58 0.19 -15.25 1.65
N LYS A 59 1.12 -15.77 0.84
CA LYS A 59 2.01 -16.88 1.25
C LYS A 59 2.88 -16.57 2.48
N HIS A 60 3.21 -15.30 2.73
CA HIS A 60 4.00 -14.94 3.92
C HIS A 60 3.23 -15.17 5.23
N ASN A 61 1.91 -15.08 5.20
CA ASN A 61 0.98 -15.33 6.33
C ASN A 61 1.37 -14.64 7.66
N LYS A 62 2.11 -13.53 7.59
CA LYS A 62 2.56 -12.78 8.78
C LYS A 62 1.46 -11.83 9.25
N PRO A 63 1.30 -11.62 10.56
CA PRO A 63 0.48 -10.54 11.09
C PRO A 63 1.17 -9.20 10.80
N LEU A 64 0.42 -8.21 10.34
CA LEU A 64 0.97 -6.93 9.89
C LEU A 64 0.46 -5.72 10.68
N LEU A 65 -0.67 -5.83 11.38
CA LEU A 65 -1.28 -4.68 12.06
C LEU A 65 -0.34 -4.00 13.05
N ASN A 66 0.37 -4.77 13.87
CA ASN A 66 1.31 -4.21 14.84
C ASN A 66 2.50 -3.54 14.14
N ALA A 67 3.07 -4.18 13.11
CA ALA A 67 4.19 -3.61 12.35
C ALA A 67 3.80 -2.31 11.65
N ILE A 68 2.59 -2.26 11.07
CA ILE A 68 2.03 -1.04 10.46
C ILE A 68 1.90 0.06 11.51
N TRP A 69 1.39 -0.26 12.70
CA TRP A 69 1.22 0.70 13.79
C TRP A 69 2.57 1.25 14.25
N GLU A 70 3.52 0.38 14.62
CA GLU A 70 4.86 0.77 15.10
C GLU A 70 5.60 1.65 14.07
N LEU A 71 5.59 1.26 12.80
CA LEU A 71 6.20 2.04 11.74
C LEU A 71 5.50 3.40 11.55
N SER A 72 4.17 3.44 11.67
CA SER A 72 3.39 4.68 11.57
C SER A 72 3.69 5.64 12.71
N GLU A 73 3.91 5.15 13.93
CA GLU A 73 4.36 5.98 15.06
C GLU A 73 5.74 6.57 14.82
N CYS A 74 6.70 5.77 14.32
CA CYS A 74 8.03 6.27 13.98
C CYS A 74 7.98 7.35 12.87
N ILE A 75 7.10 7.18 11.86
CA ILE A 75 6.85 8.16 10.80
C ILE A 75 6.27 9.45 11.40
N HIS A 76 5.23 9.34 12.23
CA HIS A 76 4.58 10.48 12.85
C HIS A 76 5.56 11.31 13.68
N ASN A 77 6.43 10.65 14.45
CA ASN A 77 7.45 11.28 15.28
C ASN A 77 8.69 11.70 14.50
N LYS A 78 8.78 11.37 13.22
CA LYS A 78 9.97 11.61 12.35
C LYS A 78 11.25 10.98 12.90
N ASN A 79 11.14 9.81 13.50
CA ASN A 79 12.30 9.09 14.03
C ASN A 79 13.03 8.34 12.92
N VAL A 80 14.35 8.36 12.98
CA VAL A 80 15.17 7.43 12.19
C VAL A 80 14.92 6.01 12.69
N ILE A 81 14.81 5.06 11.78
CA ILE A 81 14.62 3.65 12.12
C ILE A 81 15.71 2.77 11.53
N THR A 82 16.01 1.69 12.23
CA THR A 82 16.80 0.57 11.70
C THR A 82 15.96 -0.69 11.68
N PHE A 83 16.21 -1.54 10.69
CA PHE A 83 15.55 -2.83 10.57
C PHE A 83 16.37 -3.80 9.70
N ASP A 84 16.04 -5.08 9.80
CA ASP A 84 16.51 -6.11 8.91
C ASP A 84 15.50 -6.31 7.79
N TYR A 85 15.98 -6.34 6.54
CA TYR A 85 15.16 -6.51 5.35
C TYR A 85 15.54 -7.77 4.58
N GLU A 86 14.59 -8.68 4.43
CA GLU A 86 14.73 -9.87 3.60
C GLU A 86 14.50 -9.52 2.13
N ARG A 87 15.55 -9.61 1.33
CA ARG A 87 15.50 -9.37 -0.10
C ARG A 87 14.83 -10.55 -0.84
N GLN A 88 14.58 -10.38 -2.16
CA GLN A 88 14.00 -11.44 -2.99
C GLN A 88 14.92 -12.67 -3.12
N ASP A 89 16.24 -12.47 -3.00
CA ASP A 89 17.26 -13.52 -2.99
C ASP A 89 17.47 -14.15 -1.59
N HIS A 90 16.52 -13.90 -0.66
CA HIS A 90 16.53 -14.36 0.74
C HIS A 90 17.71 -13.86 1.58
N LYS A 91 18.52 -12.93 1.08
CA LYS A 91 19.57 -12.30 1.87
C LYS A 91 18.98 -11.24 2.78
N ILE A 92 19.38 -11.27 4.03
CA ILE A 92 19.04 -10.25 5.02
C ILE A 92 20.04 -9.10 4.91
N THR A 93 19.52 -7.89 4.85
CA THR A 93 20.32 -6.66 4.81
C THR A 93 19.84 -5.72 5.89
N HIS A 94 20.78 -5.21 6.68
CA HIS A 94 20.46 -4.17 7.67
C HIS A 94 20.26 -2.82 6.99
N ARG A 95 19.23 -2.07 7.40
CA ARG A 95 18.85 -0.78 6.82
C ARG A 95 18.69 0.27 7.91
N THR A 96 19.22 1.47 7.64
CA THR A 96 18.96 2.67 8.42
C THR A 96 18.29 3.67 7.52
N VAL A 97 17.07 4.11 7.89
CA VAL A 97 16.26 4.95 7.01
C VAL A 97 15.50 6.04 7.77
N LYS A 98 15.12 7.08 7.04
CA LYS A 98 14.18 8.13 7.42
C LYS A 98 12.81 7.75 6.87
N PRO A 99 11.90 7.16 7.65
CA PRO A 99 10.61 6.68 7.15
C PRO A 99 9.68 7.85 6.81
N LEU A 100 8.95 7.74 5.69
CA LEU A 100 8.12 8.80 5.16
C LEU A 100 6.63 8.47 5.22
N ALA A 101 6.26 7.28 4.76
CA ALA A 101 4.87 6.83 4.67
C ALA A 101 4.75 5.32 4.64
N ILE A 102 3.55 4.81 4.99
CA ILE A 102 3.13 3.45 4.67
C ILE A 102 2.04 3.55 3.60
N MET A 103 2.21 2.77 2.54
CA MET A 103 1.26 2.72 1.44
C MET A 103 0.83 1.29 1.18
N PHE A 104 -0.46 1.11 0.84
CA PHE A 104 -0.98 -0.16 0.35
C PHE A 104 -1.06 -0.12 -1.18
N SER A 105 -0.53 -1.14 -1.84
CA SER A 105 -0.63 -1.28 -3.29
C SER A 105 -0.72 -2.74 -3.68
N GLU A 106 -1.64 -3.06 -4.58
CA GLU A 106 -1.96 -4.41 -5.00
C GLU A 106 -2.38 -5.28 -3.79
N TYR A 107 -1.44 -6.04 -3.22
CA TYR A 107 -1.67 -6.96 -2.11
C TYR A 107 -0.81 -6.67 -0.88
N TYR A 108 0.10 -5.69 -0.95
CA TYR A 108 1.14 -5.50 0.06
C TYR A 108 1.14 -4.11 0.64
N PHE A 109 1.54 -4.03 1.90
CA PHE A 109 1.95 -2.77 2.52
C PHE A 109 3.41 -2.50 2.25
N TYR A 110 3.73 -1.25 1.97
CA TYR A 110 5.06 -0.77 1.66
C TYR A 110 5.43 0.40 2.56
N LEU A 111 6.63 0.33 3.14
CA LEU A 111 7.27 1.46 3.77
C LEU A 111 8.04 2.24 2.71
N ILE A 112 7.75 3.52 2.59
CA ILE A 112 8.49 4.47 1.76
C ILE A 112 9.47 5.21 2.66
N ALA A 113 10.74 5.27 2.31
CA ALA A 113 11.76 5.88 3.16
C ALA A 113 12.95 6.41 2.37
N TRP A 114 13.61 7.45 2.86
CA TRP A 114 14.94 7.84 2.44
C TRP A 114 15.99 7.00 3.16
N PHE A 115 17.09 6.67 2.48
CA PHE A 115 18.25 6.13 3.19
C PHE A 115 18.82 7.22 4.11
N ALA A 116 19.27 6.84 5.31
CA ALA A 116 19.79 7.80 6.28
C ALA A 116 21.11 8.44 5.85
N ASP A 117 21.87 7.75 5.00
CA ASP A 117 23.15 8.20 4.41
C ASP A 117 22.98 9.05 3.15
N ASP A 118 21.74 9.37 2.78
CA ASP A 118 21.37 10.13 1.59
C ASP A 118 22.02 9.59 0.28
N SER A 119 22.28 8.27 0.25
CA SER A 119 22.95 7.57 -0.87
C SER A 119 22.14 7.55 -2.17
N LYS A 120 20.88 7.95 -2.13
CA LYS A 120 19.99 8.02 -3.31
C LYS A 120 19.15 9.28 -3.29
N ASP A 121 18.86 9.79 -4.46
CA ASP A 121 18.02 10.96 -4.73
C ASP A 121 16.53 10.63 -4.96
N TYR A 122 16.14 9.40 -4.71
CA TYR A 122 14.76 8.92 -4.75
C TYR A 122 14.45 8.00 -3.56
N PRO A 123 13.20 7.98 -3.06
CA PRO A 123 12.84 7.16 -1.92
C PRO A 123 12.89 5.66 -2.25
N ALA A 124 13.37 4.90 -1.30
CA ALA A 124 13.33 3.44 -1.34
C ALA A 124 11.95 2.93 -0.92
N VAL A 125 11.59 1.76 -1.44
CA VAL A 125 10.32 1.10 -1.18
C VAL A 125 10.60 -0.28 -0.59
N PHE A 126 10.06 -0.54 0.61
CA PHE A 126 10.27 -1.79 1.34
C PHE A 126 8.93 -2.45 1.64
N ARG A 127 8.76 -3.71 1.28
CA ARG A 127 7.57 -4.47 1.69
C ARG A 127 7.59 -4.70 3.20
N VAL A 128 6.50 -4.35 3.88
CA VAL A 128 6.40 -4.45 5.35
C VAL A 128 6.53 -5.90 5.85
N ASP A 129 5.97 -6.86 5.12
CA ASP A 129 6.07 -8.30 5.46
C ASP A 129 7.51 -8.87 5.41
N ARG A 130 8.45 -8.14 4.80
CA ARG A 130 9.88 -8.49 4.73
C ARG A 130 10.75 -7.75 5.74
N ILE A 131 10.14 -6.87 6.52
CA ILE A 131 10.82 -6.11 7.59
C ILE A 131 10.77 -6.92 8.88
N SER A 132 11.88 -6.93 9.61
CA SER A 132 11.99 -7.52 10.94
C SER A 132 12.95 -6.72 11.81
N ASN A 133 12.92 -6.94 13.12
CA ASN A 133 13.83 -6.30 14.08
C ASN A 133 13.86 -4.77 13.99
N VAL A 134 12.66 -4.17 13.87
CA VAL A 134 12.52 -2.70 13.81
C VAL A 134 12.98 -2.08 15.12
N ARG A 135 13.79 -1.02 15.02
CA ARG A 135 14.18 -0.19 16.14
C ARG A 135 13.95 1.26 15.78
N CYS A 136 13.11 1.93 16.54
CA CYS A 136 12.85 3.36 16.44
C CYS A 136 13.88 4.11 17.30
N HIS A 137 14.68 4.98 16.70
CA HIS A 137 15.70 5.77 17.40
C HIS A 137 15.09 7.08 17.92
N GLU A 138 15.69 7.66 18.94
CA GLU A 138 15.29 8.98 19.44
C GLU A 138 15.69 10.11 18.48
N ASP A 139 16.65 9.85 17.59
CA ASP A 139 17.10 10.77 16.56
C ASP A 139 15.98 11.12 15.60
N ARG A 140 15.68 12.43 15.50
CA ARG A 140 14.64 12.96 14.62
C ARG A 140 15.25 13.62 13.40
N PHE A 141 14.73 13.27 12.23
CA PHE A 141 15.09 13.96 11.00
C PHE A 141 14.13 15.10 10.69
N LYS A 142 14.65 16.10 9.98
CA LYS A 142 13.85 17.25 9.50
C LYS A 142 13.74 17.13 7.98
N ILE A 143 12.54 17.36 7.48
CA ILE A 143 12.27 17.53 6.05
C ILE A 143 11.84 18.98 5.86
N PRO A 144 12.56 19.77 5.04
CA PRO A 144 12.10 21.10 4.66
C PRO A 144 10.70 21.03 4.04
N TYR A 145 9.90 22.07 4.22
CA TYR A 145 8.53 22.09 3.67
C TYR A 145 8.52 21.92 2.14
N SER A 146 9.53 22.48 1.45
CA SER A 146 9.72 22.35 0.01
C SER A 146 10.04 20.92 -0.48
N GLU A 147 10.52 20.06 0.43
CA GLU A 147 10.90 18.67 0.16
C GLU A 147 9.93 17.66 0.82
N ARG A 148 8.80 18.16 1.29
CA ARG A 148 7.80 17.33 1.95
C ARG A 148 7.36 16.21 1.02
N PHE A 149 7.41 14.98 1.52
CA PHE A 149 6.88 13.84 0.82
C PHE A 149 5.35 13.95 0.73
N GLU A 150 4.85 13.90 -0.48
CA GLU A 150 3.41 13.95 -0.77
C GLU A 150 2.95 12.58 -1.26
N GLU A 151 2.33 11.82 -0.37
CA GLU A 151 1.87 10.45 -0.61
C GLU A 151 0.94 10.35 -1.82
N GLY A 152 0.02 11.32 -1.96
CA GLY A 152 -0.91 11.36 -3.08
C GLY A 152 -0.22 11.57 -4.43
N GLU A 153 0.80 12.43 -4.50
CA GLU A 153 1.59 12.64 -5.71
C GLU A 153 2.49 11.45 -6.03
N PHE A 154 3.11 10.86 -5.01
CA PHE A 154 3.90 9.65 -5.18
C PHE A 154 3.04 8.51 -5.74
N ARG A 155 1.82 8.33 -5.21
CA ARG A 155 0.88 7.30 -5.65
C ARG A 155 0.49 7.43 -7.13
N LYS A 156 0.33 8.65 -7.63
CA LYS A 156 -0.01 8.90 -9.05
C LYS A 156 1.11 8.50 -10.00
N ARG A 157 2.37 8.65 -9.57
CA ARG A 157 3.57 8.54 -10.40
C ARG A 157 4.26 7.18 -10.30
N VAL A 158 4.13 6.48 -9.17
CA VAL A 158 4.83 5.22 -8.93
C VAL A 158 3.89 4.04 -9.12
N GLN A 159 4.14 3.28 -10.18
CA GLN A 159 3.43 2.05 -10.47
C GLN A 159 4.20 0.84 -9.90
N PHE A 160 3.45 -0.18 -9.45
CA PHE A 160 3.99 -1.44 -8.93
C PHE A 160 5.02 -1.31 -7.78
N MET A 161 5.11 -0.13 -7.16
CA MET A 161 5.97 0.14 -6.00
C MET A 161 7.45 -0.20 -6.24
N TYR A 162 7.97 0.09 -7.44
CA TYR A 162 9.39 0.01 -7.75
C TYR A 162 10.09 1.34 -7.42
N SER A 163 11.25 1.24 -6.76
CA SER A 163 12.11 2.40 -6.49
C SER A 163 12.94 2.75 -7.73
N GLY A 164 13.09 4.04 -8.01
CA GLY A 164 13.93 4.53 -9.08
C GLY A 164 13.67 6.00 -9.42
N PRO A 165 14.49 6.59 -10.28
CA PRO A 165 14.24 7.93 -10.80
C PRO A 165 12.98 7.91 -11.67
N LEU A 166 12.18 8.97 -11.58
CA LEU A 166 11.02 9.14 -12.43
C LEU A 166 11.45 9.31 -13.89
N LYS A 167 10.68 8.70 -14.80
CA LYS A 167 10.90 8.80 -16.24
C LYS A 167 9.59 9.03 -16.95
N THR A 168 9.59 9.93 -17.91
CA THR A 168 8.49 10.10 -18.84
C THR A 168 8.54 8.98 -19.88
N ILE A 169 7.43 8.29 -20.07
CA ILE A 169 7.26 7.25 -21.10
C ILE A 169 6.25 7.72 -22.15
N LYS A 170 6.41 7.24 -23.37
CA LYS A 170 5.44 7.40 -24.44
C LYS A 170 5.21 6.04 -25.08
N PHE A 171 3.96 5.62 -25.18
CA PHE A 171 3.59 4.32 -25.73
C PHE A 171 2.29 4.41 -26.54
N GLU A 172 2.09 3.43 -27.40
CA GLU A 172 0.87 3.27 -28.19
C GLU A 172 0.01 2.18 -27.54
N PHE A 173 -1.24 2.52 -27.29
CA PHE A 173 -2.25 1.60 -26.79
C PHE A 173 -3.25 1.27 -27.90
N SER A 174 -3.52 -0.03 -28.10
CA SER A 174 -4.60 -0.50 -28.95
C SER A 174 -5.41 -1.54 -28.17
N GLY A 175 -6.63 -1.19 -27.80
CA GLY A 175 -7.49 -2.07 -27.01
C GLY A 175 -8.88 -1.49 -26.86
N PRO A 176 -9.84 -2.29 -26.35
CA PRO A 176 -11.25 -1.90 -26.29
C PRO A 176 -11.55 -0.85 -25.22
N SER A 177 -10.71 -0.68 -24.20
CA SER A 177 -10.97 0.23 -23.09
C SER A 177 -9.76 1.10 -22.79
N LEU A 178 -9.77 2.31 -23.34
CA LEU A 178 -8.79 3.35 -23.02
C LEU A 178 -8.90 3.78 -21.55
N GLU A 179 -10.10 3.82 -21.00
CA GLU A 179 -10.40 4.17 -19.62
C GLU A 179 -9.61 3.30 -18.63
N ALA A 180 -9.52 2.00 -18.87
CA ALA A 180 -8.75 1.10 -18.01
C ALA A 180 -7.26 1.45 -17.90
N ILE A 181 -6.67 2.05 -18.95
CA ILE A 181 -5.29 2.54 -18.93
C ILE A 181 -5.19 3.85 -18.17
N LEU A 182 -6.12 4.79 -18.41
CA LEU A 182 -6.15 6.09 -17.73
C LEU A 182 -6.39 5.94 -16.22
N ASP A 183 -7.26 5.01 -15.82
CA ASP A 183 -7.48 4.69 -14.40
C ASP A 183 -6.24 4.10 -13.73
N ARG A 184 -5.49 3.27 -14.47
CA ARG A 184 -4.27 2.64 -13.93
C ARG A 184 -3.08 3.60 -13.89
N ILE A 185 -3.00 4.54 -14.82
CA ILE A 185 -1.92 5.53 -14.90
C ILE A 185 -2.53 6.94 -14.81
N PRO A 186 -2.78 7.46 -13.60
CA PRO A 186 -3.50 8.73 -13.40
C PRO A 186 -2.79 9.97 -13.99
N THR A 187 -1.50 9.85 -14.31
CA THR A 187 -0.71 10.92 -14.96
C THR A 187 -0.71 10.82 -16.48
N ALA A 188 -1.42 9.86 -17.07
CA ALA A 188 -1.45 9.62 -18.49
C ALA A 188 -2.19 10.74 -19.24
N GLU A 189 -1.56 11.23 -20.30
CA GLU A 189 -2.12 12.21 -21.22
C GLU A 189 -2.23 11.61 -22.63
N ILE A 190 -3.37 11.81 -23.28
CA ILE A 190 -3.55 11.42 -24.69
C ILE A 190 -2.84 12.44 -25.57
N VAL A 191 -1.85 11.98 -26.32
CA VAL A 191 -1.05 12.83 -27.23
C VAL A 191 -1.61 12.79 -28.66
N ALA A 192 -2.05 11.62 -29.13
CA ALA A 192 -2.65 11.45 -30.46
C ALA A 192 -3.60 10.25 -30.46
N GLN A 193 -4.55 10.25 -31.40
CA GLN A 193 -5.45 9.14 -31.61
C GLN A 193 -5.65 8.91 -33.11
N GLU A 194 -5.37 7.71 -33.58
CA GLU A 194 -5.49 7.32 -34.98
C GLU A 194 -6.19 5.96 -35.10
N GLY A 195 -7.44 5.97 -35.54
CA GLY A 195 -8.26 4.75 -35.60
C GLY A 195 -8.44 4.12 -34.22
N ASN A 196 -7.99 2.87 -34.04
CA ASN A 196 -8.04 2.14 -32.77
C ASN A 196 -6.75 2.27 -31.92
N LYS A 197 -5.81 3.12 -32.35
CA LYS A 197 -4.54 3.34 -31.67
C LYS A 197 -4.51 4.70 -30.99
N THR A 198 -4.15 4.71 -29.73
CA THR A 198 -4.02 5.92 -28.92
C THR A 198 -2.59 6.04 -28.42
N THR A 199 -1.93 7.14 -28.74
CA THR A 199 -0.61 7.46 -28.21
C THR A 199 -0.75 8.16 -26.86
N ILE A 200 -0.14 7.59 -25.84
CA ILE A 200 -0.20 8.04 -24.45
C ILE A 200 1.19 8.44 -23.99
N LYS A 201 1.26 9.54 -23.23
CA LYS A 201 2.45 10.00 -22.50
C LYS A 201 2.12 9.94 -21.01
N ALA A 202 3.04 9.39 -20.20
CA ALA A 202 2.89 9.31 -18.76
C ALA A 202 4.23 9.54 -18.04
#